data_8609f588d81e96ac3f9f9a44a5367260
#
_entry.id   8609f588d81e96ac3f9f9a44a5367260
#
_cell.length_a   1.000
_cell.length_b   1.000
_cell.length_c   1.000
_cell.angle_alpha   90.00
_cell.angle_beta   90.00
_cell.angle_gamma   90.00
#
_symmetry.space_group_name_H-M   'P 1'
#
loop_
_entity.id
_entity.type
_entity.pdbx_description
1 polymer ?
#
loop_
_entity_poly.entity_id
_entity_poly.type
_entity_poly.pdbx_seq_one_letter_code
_entity_poly.pdbx_strand_id
1 'polypeptide(L)'
;MDADSLLAFVRYHAWANDRILTVAADLTDEELRKDDVLDLGNAFDVIRHLVDVDWSWREFCLGNDVGDTYVWDHGYELDDLNQIHAFSLEEDMRLRRFVESLDDAALAEPWGTDERFKRPRWLVISHIVSHGTQHRSELARYFTVCGHSPGDLDNLLDAFELPWPTDGEA
;
A
#
# COMPACT_ATOMS: atom_id res chain seq x y z
N MET A 1 8.48 9.72 14.89
CA MET A 1 7.11 9.16 14.78
C MET A 1 7.10 7.96 15.70
N ASP A 2 6.16 7.88 16.59
CA ASP A 2 5.95 6.74 17.48
C ASP A 2 5.19 5.60 16.76
N ALA A 3 5.18 4.43 17.38
CA ALA A 3 4.58 3.23 16.80
C ALA A 3 3.06 3.39 16.59
N ASP A 4 2.35 3.99 17.54
CA ASP A 4 0.89 4.17 17.45
C ASP A 4 0.50 5.11 16.30
N SER A 5 1.22 6.24 16.14
CA SER A 5 1.01 7.15 15.02
C SER A 5 1.26 6.48 13.67
N LEU A 6 2.35 5.69 13.58
CA LEU A 6 2.67 4.98 12.35
C LEU A 6 1.64 3.91 12.02
N LEU A 7 1.16 3.20 13.04
CA LEU A 7 0.12 2.18 12.92
C LEU A 7 -1.18 2.77 12.38
N ALA A 8 -1.55 3.99 12.81
CA ALA A 8 -2.71 4.68 12.27
C ALA A 8 -2.59 4.94 10.76
N PHE A 9 -1.41 5.38 10.29
CA PHE A 9 -1.17 5.56 8.85
C PHE A 9 -1.17 4.24 8.07
N VAL A 10 -0.66 3.16 8.64
CA VAL A 10 -0.70 1.82 8.01
C VAL A 10 -2.13 1.29 7.92
N ARG A 11 -2.96 1.53 8.94
CA ARG A 11 -4.40 1.18 8.89
C ARG A 11 -5.15 1.95 7.81
N TYR A 12 -4.92 3.27 7.74
CA TYR A 12 -5.44 4.10 6.66
C TYR A 12 -5.02 3.57 5.28
N HIS A 13 -3.74 3.21 5.12
CA HIS A 13 -3.21 2.68 3.87
C HIS A 13 -3.96 1.42 3.43
N ALA A 14 -4.14 0.46 4.33
CA ALA A 14 -4.89 -0.77 4.08
C ALA A 14 -6.36 -0.50 3.66
N TRP A 15 -7.04 0.38 4.40
CA TRP A 15 -8.43 0.78 4.07
C TRP A 15 -8.52 1.42 2.68
N ALA A 16 -7.60 2.32 2.37
CA ALA A 16 -7.61 3.02 1.08
C ALA A 16 -7.24 2.09 -0.10
N ASN A 17 -6.33 1.12 0.12
CA ASN A 17 -6.01 0.08 -0.87
C ASN A 17 -7.24 -0.78 -1.16
N ASP A 18 -7.90 -1.31 -0.12
CA ASP A 18 -9.10 -2.13 -0.26
C ASP A 18 -10.21 -1.39 -1.01
N ARG A 19 -10.41 -0.09 -0.71
CA ARG A 19 -11.42 0.72 -1.37
C ARG A 19 -11.12 0.91 -2.86
N ILE A 20 -9.88 1.20 -3.24
CA ILE A 20 -9.48 1.30 -4.66
C ILE A 20 -9.65 -0.03 -5.38
N LEU A 21 -9.21 -1.14 -4.79
CA LEU A 21 -9.29 -2.46 -5.39
C LEU A 21 -10.74 -2.95 -5.54
N THR A 22 -11.60 -2.63 -4.56
CA THR A 22 -13.04 -2.90 -4.63
C THR A 22 -13.68 -2.17 -5.82
N VAL A 23 -13.37 -0.88 -6.01
CA VAL A 23 -13.90 -0.11 -7.14
C VAL A 23 -13.30 -0.57 -8.47
N ALA A 24 -12.03 -0.97 -8.49
CA ALA A 24 -11.40 -1.51 -9.70
C ALA A 24 -12.14 -2.73 -10.26
N ALA A 25 -12.78 -3.53 -9.41
CA ALA A 25 -13.57 -4.69 -9.82
C ALA A 25 -14.86 -4.33 -10.60
N ASP A 26 -15.32 -3.07 -10.53
CA ASP A 26 -16.47 -2.59 -11.29
C ASP A 26 -16.10 -2.11 -12.70
N LEU A 27 -14.79 -1.93 -13.01
CA LEU A 27 -14.32 -1.56 -14.33
C LEU A 27 -14.27 -2.78 -15.26
N THR A 28 -14.47 -2.54 -16.53
CA THR A 28 -14.24 -3.55 -17.58
C THR A 28 -12.74 -3.80 -17.79
N ASP A 29 -12.39 -4.96 -18.32
CA ASP A 29 -10.99 -5.27 -18.68
C ASP A 29 -10.43 -4.27 -19.72
N GLU A 30 -11.27 -3.79 -20.65
CA GLU A 30 -10.89 -2.72 -21.59
C GLU A 30 -10.53 -1.40 -20.89
N GLU A 31 -11.28 -0.99 -19.87
CA GLU A 31 -10.99 0.20 -19.08
C GLU A 31 -9.74 0.02 -18.22
N LEU A 32 -9.58 -1.14 -17.56
CA LEU A 32 -8.40 -1.41 -16.72
C LEU A 32 -7.10 -1.45 -17.50
N ARG A 33 -7.12 -1.97 -18.74
CA ARG A 33 -5.94 -2.17 -19.58
C ARG A 33 -5.80 -1.15 -20.70
N LYS A 34 -6.54 -0.06 -20.65
CA LYS A 34 -6.44 1.03 -21.61
C LYS A 34 -5.09 1.73 -21.48
N ASP A 35 -4.27 1.65 -22.52
CA ASP A 35 -2.94 2.24 -22.57
C ASP A 35 -2.94 3.77 -22.53
N ASP A 36 -1.84 4.34 -22.08
CA ASP A 36 -1.54 5.77 -22.09
C ASP A 36 -2.52 6.66 -21.30
N VAL A 37 -3.17 6.12 -20.28
CA VAL A 37 -4.11 6.88 -19.42
C VAL A 37 -3.52 7.27 -18.06
N LEU A 38 -2.46 6.59 -17.61
CA LEU A 38 -1.74 6.84 -16.35
C LEU A 38 -0.23 6.78 -16.57
N ASP A 39 0.54 7.27 -15.60
CA ASP A 39 2.00 7.40 -15.71
C ASP A 39 2.72 6.06 -15.97
N LEU A 40 2.20 4.94 -15.45
CA LEU A 40 2.72 3.59 -15.72
C LEU A 40 2.00 2.87 -16.89
N GLY A 41 1.26 3.61 -17.73
CA GLY A 41 0.55 3.12 -18.90
C GLY A 41 -0.94 2.92 -18.62
N ASN A 42 -1.35 1.92 -17.86
CA ASN A 42 -2.74 1.59 -17.61
C ASN A 42 -3.05 1.35 -16.12
N ALA A 43 -4.33 1.29 -15.77
CA ALA A 43 -4.76 1.15 -14.39
C ALA A 43 -4.35 -0.21 -13.77
N PHE A 44 -4.36 -1.29 -14.54
CA PHE A 44 -3.97 -2.60 -14.07
C PHE A 44 -2.48 -2.63 -13.67
N ASP A 45 -1.60 -2.02 -14.46
CA ASP A 45 -0.17 -1.95 -14.17
C ASP A 45 0.12 -1.06 -12.95
N VAL A 46 -0.61 0.05 -12.77
CA VAL A 46 -0.51 0.88 -11.56
C VAL A 46 -0.95 0.09 -10.32
N ILE A 47 -2.02 -0.69 -10.39
CA ILE A 47 -2.50 -1.54 -9.30
C ILE A 47 -1.45 -2.62 -8.95
N ARG A 48 -0.88 -3.29 -9.96
CA ARG A 48 0.20 -4.27 -9.73
C ARG A 48 1.42 -3.63 -9.08
N HIS A 49 1.79 -2.44 -9.55
CA HIS A 49 2.91 -1.69 -8.99
C HIS A 49 2.68 -1.30 -7.51
N LEU A 50 1.46 -0.92 -7.14
CA LEU A 50 1.13 -0.63 -5.74
C LEU A 50 1.48 -1.80 -4.82
N VAL A 51 0.97 -2.99 -5.12
CA VAL A 51 1.17 -4.17 -4.27
C VAL A 51 2.62 -4.67 -4.29
N ASP A 52 3.31 -4.50 -5.41
CA ASP A 52 4.73 -4.81 -5.55
C ASP A 52 5.59 -3.90 -4.65
N VAL A 53 5.30 -2.62 -4.62
CA VAL A 53 6.01 -1.65 -3.78
C VAL A 53 5.75 -1.90 -2.30
N ASP A 54 4.51 -2.20 -1.91
CA ASP A 54 4.15 -2.53 -0.53
C ASP A 54 4.95 -3.75 -0.05
N TRP A 55 4.97 -4.81 -0.85
CA TRP A 55 5.74 -6.02 -0.57
C TRP A 55 7.25 -5.76 -0.52
N SER A 56 7.82 -5.12 -1.53
CA SER A 56 9.27 -4.94 -1.65
C SER A 56 9.85 -4.09 -0.51
N TRP A 57 9.19 -3.00 -0.13
CA TRP A 57 9.63 -2.17 0.99
C TRP A 57 9.44 -2.82 2.36
N ARG A 58 8.38 -3.63 2.53
CA ARG A 58 8.25 -4.42 3.77
C ARG A 58 9.36 -5.48 3.86
N GLU A 59 9.65 -6.19 2.77
CA GLU A 59 10.78 -7.14 2.72
C GLU A 59 12.10 -6.44 3.03
N PHE A 60 12.33 -5.26 2.46
CA PHE A 60 13.49 -4.44 2.80
C PHE A 60 13.53 -4.13 4.31
N CYS A 61 12.42 -3.76 4.93
CA CYS A 61 12.33 -3.51 6.38
C CYS A 61 12.59 -4.77 7.24
N LEU A 62 12.37 -5.96 6.69
CA LEU A 62 12.69 -7.25 7.31
C LEU A 62 14.16 -7.66 7.14
N GLY A 63 14.91 -6.95 6.30
CA GLY A 63 16.32 -7.24 5.99
C GLY A 63 16.51 -8.20 4.81
N ASN A 64 15.44 -8.45 4.05
CA ASN A 64 15.51 -9.25 2.84
C ASN A 64 15.88 -8.35 1.65
N ASP A 65 16.91 -8.74 0.91
CA ASP A 65 17.28 -8.04 -0.32
C ASP A 65 16.55 -8.70 -1.50
N VAL A 66 15.56 -8.00 -2.02
CA VAL A 66 14.79 -8.45 -3.19
C VAL A 66 15.37 -7.92 -4.51
N GLY A 67 16.39 -7.06 -4.45
CA GLY A 67 17.07 -6.47 -5.61
C GLY A 67 16.10 -5.71 -6.52
N ASP A 68 16.36 -5.79 -7.83
CA ASP A 68 15.52 -5.18 -8.88
C ASP A 68 14.48 -6.19 -9.42
N THR A 69 13.93 -7.05 -8.54
CA THR A 69 12.91 -8.04 -8.89
C THR A 69 11.54 -7.60 -8.42
N TYR A 70 10.50 -8.15 -9.04
CA TYR A 70 9.12 -7.90 -8.71
C TYR A 70 8.54 -9.02 -7.86
N VAL A 71 7.47 -8.77 -7.15
CA VAL A 71 6.79 -9.75 -6.30
C VAL A 71 6.41 -11.03 -7.06
N TRP A 72 6.01 -10.94 -8.33
CA TRP A 72 5.70 -12.10 -9.19
C TRP A 72 6.92 -12.94 -9.58
N ASP A 73 8.13 -12.40 -9.52
CA ASP A 73 9.37 -13.17 -9.71
C ASP A 73 9.65 -14.09 -8.51
N HIS A 74 8.96 -13.87 -7.39
CA HIS A 74 9.04 -14.67 -6.16
C HIS A 74 7.89 -15.68 -6.03
N GLY A 75 7.18 -15.98 -7.14
CA GLY A 75 6.18 -17.04 -7.22
C GLY A 75 4.77 -16.62 -6.78
N TYR A 76 4.51 -15.33 -6.64
CA TYR A 76 3.16 -14.81 -6.44
C TYR A 76 2.48 -14.58 -7.78
N GLU A 77 1.29 -15.16 -7.98
CA GLU A 77 0.47 -14.94 -9.16
C GLU A 77 -0.37 -13.67 -8.97
N LEU A 78 -0.15 -12.66 -9.82
CA LEU A 78 -0.83 -11.37 -9.80
C LEU A 78 -1.29 -10.99 -11.22
N ASP A 79 -1.96 -11.92 -11.89
CA ASP A 79 -2.34 -11.82 -13.30
C ASP A 79 -3.76 -11.27 -13.48
N ASP A 80 -4.57 -11.31 -12.44
CA ASP A 80 -5.92 -10.74 -12.40
C ASP A 80 -6.20 -9.96 -11.10
N LEU A 81 -7.28 -9.17 -11.11
CA LEU A 81 -7.64 -8.32 -9.96
C LEU A 81 -7.97 -9.10 -8.69
N ASN A 82 -8.54 -10.31 -8.78
CA ASN A 82 -8.88 -11.08 -7.59
C ASN A 82 -7.62 -11.57 -6.89
N GLN A 83 -6.62 -12.03 -7.66
CA GLN A 83 -5.32 -12.42 -7.13
C GLN A 83 -4.61 -11.23 -6.48
N ILE A 84 -4.60 -10.07 -7.16
CA ILE A 84 -4.01 -8.84 -6.64
C ILE A 84 -4.71 -8.39 -5.35
N HIS A 85 -6.05 -8.37 -5.33
CA HIS A 85 -6.81 -7.95 -4.16
C HIS A 85 -6.57 -8.89 -2.96
N ALA A 86 -6.62 -10.20 -3.19
CA ALA A 86 -6.32 -11.17 -2.13
C ALA A 86 -4.88 -11.00 -1.58
N PHE A 87 -3.91 -10.79 -2.47
CA PHE A 87 -2.52 -10.53 -2.08
C PHE A 87 -2.38 -9.23 -1.29
N SER A 88 -3.02 -8.14 -1.75
CA SER A 88 -3.00 -6.84 -1.06
C SER A 88 -3.52 -6.96 0.37
N LEU A 89 -4.66 -7.62 0.59
CA LEU A 89 -5.22 -7.84 1.92
C LEU A 89 -4.26 -8.60 2.84
N GLU A 90 -3.57 -9.62 2.32
CA GLU A 90 -2.56 -10.35 3.10
C GLU A 90 -1.34 -9.47 3.40
N GLU A 91 -0.88 -8.68 2.43
CA GLU A 91 0.29 -7.84 2.58
C GLU A 91 0.05 -6.69 3.57
N ASP A 92 -1.13 -6.07 3.52
CA ASP A 92 -1.57 -5.08 4.49
C ASP A 92 -1.57 -5.65 5.93
N MET A 93 -2.05 -6.89 6.11
CA MET A 93 -1.98 -7.58 7.40
C MET A 93 -0.53 -7.86 7.83
N ARG A 94 0.36 -8.23 6.89
CA ARG A 94 1.79 -8.48 7.18
C ARG A 94 2.49 -7.19 7.59
N LEU A 95 2.26 -6.10 6.85
CA LEU A 95 2.81 -4.78 7.17
C LEU A 95 2.34 -4.30 8.54
N ARG A 96 1.05 -4.42 8.82
CA ARG A 96 0.48 -4.07 10.12
C ARG A 96 1.14 -4.85 11.26
N ARG A 97 1.21 -6.19 11.17
CA ARG A 97 1.86 -7.04 12.19
C ARG A 97 3.33 -6.70 12.36
N PHE A 98 4.00 -6.36 11.27
CA PHE A 98 5.40 -5.92 11.33
C PHE A 98 5.52 -4.64 12.17
N VAL A 99 4.70 -3.63 11.91
CA VAL A 99 4.72 -2.36 12.68
C VAL A 99 4.35 -2.61 14.14
N GLU A 100 3.33 -3.44 14.44
CA GLU A 100 2.94 -3.82 15.80
C GLU A 100 4.06 -4.54 16.57
N SER A 101 5.02 -5.14 15.89
CA SER A 101 6.16 -5.82 16.50
C SER A 101 7.33 -4.90 16.86
N LEU A 102 7.29 -3.63 16.45
CA LEU A 102 8.38 -2.66 16.62
C LEU A 102 8.03 -1.68 17.75
N ASP A 103 9.02 -1.41 18.59
CA ASP A 103 8.97 -0.29 19.53
C ASP A 103 9.54 0.99 18.88
N ASP A 104 9.39 2.12 19.57
CA ASP A 104 9.85 3.43 19.09
C ASP A 104 11.36 3.48 18.83
N ALA A 105 12.14 2.72 19.59
CA ALA A 105 13.58 2.65 19.42
C ALA A 105 13.95 1.91 18.12
N ALA A 106 13.30 0.77 17.87
CA ALA A 106 13.47 0.00 16.64
C ALA A 106 12.97 0.77 15.40
N LEU A 107 11.91 1.57 15.52
CA LEU A 107 11.43 2.45 14.46
C LEU A 107 12.42 3.58 14.14
N ALA A 108 13.08 4.13 15.15
CA ALA A 108 14.06 5.21 14.98
C ALA A 108 15.42 4.71 14.46
N GLU A 109 15.70 3.41 14.56
CA GLU A 109 16.96 2.83 14.12
C GLU A 109 17.16 2.99 12.61
N PRO A 110 18.33 3.49 12.17
CA PRO A 110 18.65 3.54 10.74
C PRO A 110 18.72 2.14 10.14
N TRP A 111 17.98 1.91 9.09
CA TRP A 111 17.86 0.63 8.42
C TRP A 111 18.32 0.69 6.97
N GLY A 112 18.88 -0.42 6.50
CA GLY A 112 19.42 -0.58 5.16
C GLY A 112 20.93 -0.84 5.16
N THR A 113 21.39 -1.60 4.17
CA THR A 113 22.80 -1.96 3.97
C THR A 113 23.57 -0.93 3.15
N ASP A 114 22.87 -0.22 2.25
CA ASP A 114 23.43 0.86 1.44
C ASP A 114 23.30 2.20 2.17
N GLU A 115 24.42 2.86 2.46
CA GLU A 115 24.45 4.15 3.15
C GLU A 115 23.60 5.24 2.46
N ARG A 116 23.39 5.14 1.14
CA ARG A 116 22.54 6.09 0.39
C ARG A 116 21.07 5.97 0.76
N PHE A 117 20.61 4.76 1.13
CA PHE A 117 19.24 4.44 1.49
C PHE A 117 19.05 4.19 2.98
N LYS A 118 20.09 4.30 3.79
CA LYS A 118 20.02 4.12 5.23
C LYS A 118 19.17 5.22 5.86
N ARG A 119 18.00 4.86 6.30
CA ARG A 119 17.00 5.77 6.89
C ARG A 119 16.34 5.10 8.09
N PRO A 120 15.80 5.87 9.05
CA PRO A 120 14.96 5.29 10.10
C PRO A 120 13.82 4.46 9.51
N ARG A 121 13.55 3.29 10.11
CA ARG A 121 12.47 2.40 9.62
C ARG A 121 11.12 3.11 9.48
N TRP A 122 10.77 3.99 10.43
CA TRP A 122 9.52 4.76 10.34
C TRP A 122 9.43 5.57 9.03
N LEU A 123 10.55 6.09 8.52
CA LEU A 123 10.56 6.86 7.27
C LEU A 123 10.33 5.94 6.06
N VAL A 124 10.92 4.74 6.05
CA VAL A 124 10.72 3.74 5.00
C VAL A 124 9.25 3.29 4.96
N ILE A 125 8.68 2.99 6.13
CA ILE A 125 7.26 2.60 6.21
C ILE A 125 6.34 3.77 5.81
N SER A 126 6.66 5.00 6.20
CA SER A 126 5.93 6.19 5.75
C SER A 126 6.01 6.39 4.23
N HIS A 127 7.10 5.94 3.59
CA HIS A 127 7.22 5.96 2.14
C HIS A 127 6.16 5.04 1.49
N ILE A 128 5.93 3.83 2.01
CA ILE A 128 4.87 2.93 1.53
C ILE A 128 3.52 3.69 1.48
N VAL A 129 3.14 4.32 2.60
CA VAL A 129 1.88 5.05 2.71
C VAL A 129 1.79 6.22 1.74
N SER A 130 2.85 7.04 1.64
CA SER A 130 2.87 8.23 0.77
C SER A 130 2.90 7.86 -0.71
N HIS A 131 3.66 6.85 -1.10
CA HIS A 131 3.70 6.28 -2.44
C HIS A 131 2.32 5.73 -2.84
N GLY A 132 1.71 4.93 -1.96
CA GLY A 132 0.36 4.44 -2.16
C GLY A 132 -0.65 5.57 -2.35
N THR A 133 -0.56 6.66 -1.58
CA THR A 133 -1.44 7.84 -1.73
C THR A 133 -1.30 8.48 -3.10
N GLN A 134 -0.08 8.59 -3.65
CA GLN A 134 0.14 9.12 -4.99
C GLN A 134 -0.61 8.31 -6.04
N HIS A 135 -0.36 7.00 -6.12
CA HIS A 135 -0.96 6.13 -7.13
C HIS A 135 -2.46 5.90 -6.94
N ARG A 136 -2.95 5.82 -5.70
CA ARG A 136 -4.39 5.79 -5.44
C ARG A 136 -5.09 7.06 -5.92
N SER A 137 -4.45 8.23 -5.83
CA SER A 137 -5.01 9.48 -6.35
C SER A 137 -5.11 9.48 -7.88
N GLU A 138 -4.13 8.90 -8.57
CA GLU A 138 -4.16 8.72 -10.03
C GLU A 138 -5.29 7.76 -10.44
N LEU A 139 -5.39 6.61 -9.79
CA LEU A 139 -6.42 5.60 -10.01
C LEU A 139 -7.82 6.16 -9.73
N ALA A 140 -8.02 6.84 -8.60
CA ALA A 140 -9.30 7.43 -8.21
C ALA A 140 -9.81 8.44 -9.24
N ARG A 141 -8.90 9.27 -9.76
CA ARG A 141 -9.22 10.21 -10.85
C ARG A 141 -9.67 9.46 -12.10
N TYR A 142 -8.91 8.45 -12.51
CA TYR A 142 -9.21 7.67 -13.72
C TYR A 142 -10.54 6.92 -13.57
N PHE A 143 -10.75 6.23 -12.46
CA PHE A 143 -11.99 5.50 -12.17
C PHE A 143 -13.20 6.43 -12.18
N THR A 144 -13.07 7.64 -11.64
CA THR A 144 -14.14 8.66 -11.67
C THR A 144 -14.48 9.06 -13.12
N VAL A 145 -13.48 9.18 -14.00
CA VAL A 145 -13.71 9.45 -15.43
C VAL A 145 -14.44 8.29 -16.12
N CYS A 146 -14.17 7.05 -15.72
CA CYS A 146 -14.89 5.85 -16.20
C CYS A 146 -16.29 5.71 -15.60
N GLY A 147 -16.68 6.57 -14.65
CA GLY A 147 -17.98 6.52 -13.99
C GLY A 147 -18.00 5.73 -12.67
N HIS A 148 -16.85 5.28 -12.19
CA HIS A 148 -16.68 4.46 -10.99
C HIS A 148 -15.83 5.22 -9.94
N SER A 149 -16.45 6.17 -9.21
CA SER A 149 -15.72 6.93 -8.21
C SER A 149 -15.52 6.12 -6.92
N PRO A 150 -14.30 6.04 -6.37
CA PRO A 150 -14.08 5.44 -5.04
C PRO A 150 -14.61 6.34 -3.90
N GLY A 151 -15.10 7.53 -4.22
CA GLY A 151 -15.42 8.55 -3.22
C GLY A 151 -14.18 9.23 -2.68
N ASP A 152 -14.30 9.76 -1.50
CA ASP A 152 -13.21 10.44 -0.81
C ASP A 152 -12.26 9.42 -0.16
N LEU A 153 -10.96 9.62 -0.29
CA LEU A 153 -9.90 8.78 0.27
C LEU A 153 -9.10 9.54 1.34
N ASP A 154 -9.72 10.53 1.98
CA ASP A 154 -9.07 11.29 3.05
C ASP A 154 -8.83 10.39 4.29
N ASN A 155 -7.65 10.50 4.88
CA ASN A 155 -7.28 9.72 6.05
C ASN A 155 -8.12 10.00 7.31
N LEU A 156 -8.86 11.10 7.35
CA LEU A 156 -9.82 11.36 8.42
C LEU A 156 -11.09 10.53 8.27
N LEU A 157 -11.44 10.10 7.06
CA LEU A 157 -12.63 9.26 6.81
C LEU A 157 -12.43 7.83 7.29
N ASP A 158 -11.23 7.27 7.16
CA ASP A 158 -10.85 6.00 7.79
C ASP A 158 -11.20 6.00 9.28
N ALA A 159 -10.91 7.09 10.00
CA ALA A 159 -11.20 7.22 11.42
C ALA A 159 -12.71 7.23 11.75
N PHE A 160 -13.59 7.54 10.80
CA PHE A 160 -15.04 7.46 10.97
C PHE A 160 -15.60 6.08 10.66
N GLU A 161 -15.01 5.37 9.71
CA GLU A 161 -15.42 4.01 9.33
C GLU A 161 -14.80 2.94 10.26
N LEU A 162 -13.57 3.19 10.72
CA LEU A 162 -12.84 2.33 11.65
C LEU A 162 -12.64 3.08 12.96
N PRO A 163 -13.42 2.78 14.01
CA PRO A 163 -13.30 3.51 15.27
C PRO A 163 -11.88 3.48 15.80
N TRP A 164 -11.38 4.66 16.17
CA TRP A 164 -10.07 4.81 16.80
C TRP A 164 -10.03 3.95 18.07
N PRO A 165 -8.96 3.17 18.31
CA PRO A 165 -8.82 2.41 19.55
C PRO A 165 -8.87 3.38 20.73
N THR A 166 -9.94 3.33 21.50
CA THR A 166 -9.98 4.05 22.79
C THR A 166 -9.22 3.24 23.81
N ASP A 167 -8.46 3.95 24.68
CA ASP A 167 -7.68 3.34 25.76
C ASP A 167 -8.54 2.34 26.55
N GLY A 168 -8.38 1.05 26.31
CA GLY A 168 -9.10 0.00 27.02
C GLY A 168 -9.39 -1.28 26.22
N GLU A 169 -9.14 -1.33 24.92
CA GLU A 169 -9.34 -2.53 24.10
C GLU A 169 -8.01 -2.98 23.41
N ALA A 170 -6.94 -3.09 24.19
CA ALA A 170 -5.69 -3.70 23.77
C ALA A 170 -5.53 -5.08 24.42
#